data_edd854245cfbf94e342549e05f6a01fa
#
_entry.id   edd854245cfbf94e342549e05f6a01fa
#
_cell.length_a   1.000
_cell.length_b   1.000
_cell.length_c   1.000
_cell.angle_alpha   90.00
_cell.angle_beta   90.00
_cell.angle_gamma   90.00
#
_symmetry.space_group_name_H-M   'P 1'
#
loop_
_entity.id
_entity.type
_entity.pdbx_description
1 polymer ?
#
loop_
_entity_poly.entity_id
_entity_poly.type
_entity_poly.pdbx_seq_one_letter_code
_entity_poly.pdbx_strand_id
1 'polypeptide(L)'
;MKISVSKNDLENTLRYLQAFLDKKDASSIASHIHLEVIKEKLFLKASDSDIGLKSYIFTQSSDKEGVGTINGKKFLDIISCLKDSNIILETKDDSLVIKQNKSSFKLPMFDADEFPEFPVIDPKVSLEVNAPFLIDAFKKIAPVIEQTSHKRELAGILMQFDQKHQTLSVVGTDTKRLSYTQLEKISIHSTEEDIACILPKRALLEILKLFYENFSFKSDGMLAVVENETHTFFTKLIDGNYPDYQKILPKEYTSSFTLGKEEFKESIKLCSSLSSTIKLTLEKNNALFESLDSEHSETAKTSVEIEKGLDIEKAFHLGVNAKFFLEALNALGTTQFVLKCNEPSSPFLIQEPLDEKQSHLSAKISTLMMPITL
;
A
#
# COMPACT_ATOMS: atom_id res chain seq x y z
N MET A 1 36.68 0.29 6.14
CA MET A 1 36.07 0.34 4.78
C MET A 1 36.61 1.55 4.04
N LYS A 2 36.88 1.45 2.71
CA LYS A 2 37.19 2.61 1.87
C LYS A 2 36.71 2.31 0.44
N ILE A 3 35.72 3.08 -0.04
CA ILE A 3 35.05 2.87 -1.31
C ILE A 3 34.71 4.18 -2.01
N SER A 4 34.49 4.10 -3.32
CA SER A 4 33.89 5.17 -4.13
C SER A 4 32.54 4.70 -4.65
N VAL A 5 31.51 5.55 -4.54
CA VAL A 5 30.14 5.27 -4.97
C VAL A 5 29.56 6.44 -5.77
N SER A 6 28.58 6.14 -6.63
CA SER A 6 27.77 7.15 -7.29
C SER A 6 26.93 7.93 -6.28
N LYS A 7 26.94 9.26 -6.36
CA LYS A 7 26.13 10.12 -5.49
C LYS A 7 24.64 9.85 -5.67
N ASN A 8 24.17 9.70 -6.91
CA ASN A 8 22.77 9.52 -7.22
C ASN A 8 22.24 8.18 -6.73
N ASP A 9 23.00 7.08 -6.92
CA ASP A 9 22.60 5.76 -6.45
C ASP A 9 22.53 5.71 -4.92
N LEU A 10 23.52 6.34 -4.26
CA LEU A 10 23.55 6.44 -2.82
C LEU A 10 22.38 7.27 -2.30
N GLU A 11 22.13 8.45 -2.85
CA GLU A 11 21.03 9.33 -2.42
C GLU A 11 19.67 8.67 -2.60
N ASN A 12 19.41 8.04 -3.74
CA ASN A 12 18.16 7.34 -3.99
C ASN A 12 17.92 6.21 -2.97
N THR A 13 18.95 5.42 -2.70
CA THR A 13 18.86 4.35 -1.70
C THR A 13 18.64 4.90 -0.30
N LEU A 14 19.35 5.97 0.07
CA LEU A 14 19.18 6.62 1.37
C LEU A 14 17.78 7.19 1.56
N ARG A 15 17.13 7.71 0.52
CA ARG A 15 15.74 8.19 0.56
C ARG A 15 14.76 7.06 0.89
N TYR A 16 14.93 5.87 0.31
CA TYR A 16 14.12 4.71 0.67
C TYR A 16 14.33 4.31 2.13
N LEU A 17 15.56 4.27 2.60
CA LEU A 17 15.90 3.84 3.95
C LEU A 17 15.34 4.75 5.06
N GLN A 18 15.04 6.03 4.77
CA GLN A 18 14.48 6.96 5.78
C GLN A 18 13.15 6.51 6.40
N ALA A 19 12.37 5.66 5.70
CA ALA A 19 11.11 5.13 6.21
C ALA A 19 11.27 4.08 7.31
N PHE A 20 12.48 3.54 7.45
CA PHE A 20 12.83 2.43 8.33
C PHE A 20 13.69 2.87 9.53
N LEU A 21 13.94 4.16 9.69
CA LEU A 21 14.71 4.72 10.79
C LEU A 21 13.79 5.14 11.93
N ASP A 22 14.26 4.95 13.16
CA ASP A 22 13.65 5.60 14.31
C ASP A 22 13.89 7.12 14.22
N LYS A 23 12.80 7.88 14.20
CA LYS A 23 12.82 9.34 14.14
C LYS A 23 12.68 10.01 15.50
N LYS A 24 12.37 9.24 16.54
CA LYS A 24 12.08 9.75 17.87
C LYS A 24 13.34 9.89 18.72
N ASP A 25 14.26 8.92 18.59
CA ASP A 25 15.50 8.87 19.35
C ASP A 25 16.72 8.82 18.43
N ALA A 26 17.38 9.98 18.26
CA ALA A 26 18.60 10.08 17.46
C ALA A 26 19.83 9.39 18.09
N SER A 27 19.75 9.02 19.37
CA SER A 27 20.80 8.30 20.09
C SER A 27 20.65 6.77 19.98
N SER A 28 19.52 6.30 19.46
CA SER A 28 19.27 4.88 19.22
C SER A 28 19.99 4.40 17.97
N ILE A 29 20.51 3.17 18.00
CA ILE A 29 21.08 2.48 16.83
C ILE A 29 20.05 2.35 15.70
N ALA A 30 18.76 2.28 16.00
CA ALA A 30 17.68 2.26 15.02
C ALA A 30 17.52 3.59 14.24
N SER A 31 18.18 4.68 14.66
CA SER A 31 18.30 5.93 13.87
C SER A 31 19.45 5.88 12.86
N HIS A 32 20.26 4.83 12.89
CA HIS A 32 21.42 4.65 12.05
C HIS A 32 21.14 3.72 10.85
N ILE A 33 21.90 3.91 9.78
CA ILE A 33 22.02 3.00 8.65
C ILE A 33 23.30 2.19 8.86
N HIS A 34 23.18 0.88 8.80
CA HIS A 34 24.32 -0.02 8.75
C HIS A 34 24.85 -0.12 7.32
N LEU A 35 26.14 0.04 7.17
CA LEU A 35 26.89 -0.01 5.91
C LEU A 35 27.82 -1.23 5.94
N GLU A 36 27.81 -2.03 4.91
CA GLU A 36 28.67 -3.20 4.79
C GLU A 36 29.16 -3.32 3.35
N VAL A 37 30.47 -3.38 3.17
CA VAL A 37 31.10 -3.55 1.86
C VAL A 37 31.61 -4.98 1.71
N ILE A 38 31.05 -5.66 0.73
CA ILE A 38 31.46 -7.02 0.35
C ILE A 38 31.72 -7.01 -1.17
N LYS A 39 32.94 -7.30 -1.57
CA LYS A 39 33.38 -7.22 -2.98
C LYS A 39 33.09 -5.83 -3.58
N GLU A 40 32.33 -5.78 -4.63
CA GLU A 40 31.97 -4.54 -5.36
C GLU A 40 30.59 -3.99 -4.98
N LYS A 41 30.02 -4.44 -3.86
CA LYS A 41 28.70 -4.02 -3.40
C LYS A 41 28.77 -3.32 -2.04
N LEU A 42 28.10 -2.20 -1.92
CA LEU A 42 27.78 -1.56 -0.65
C LEU A 42 26.36 -1.95 -0.27
N PHE A 43 26.22 -2.74 0.77
CA PHE A 43 24.94 -3.07 1.39
C PHE A 43 24.59 -1.99 2.43
N LEU A 44 23.35 -1.55 2.40
CA LEU A 44 22.79 -0.58 3.34
C LEU A 44 21.57 -1.23 4.00
N LYS A 45 21.50 -1.15 5.34
CA LYS A 45 20.40 -1.71 6.13
C LYS A 45 19.85 -0.65 7.06
N ALA A 46 18.54 -0.57 7.18
CA ALA A 46 17.83 0.23 8.18
C ALA A 46 16.68 -0.57 8.77
N SER A 47 16.43 -0.42 10.07
CA SER A 47 15.34 -1.11 10.77
C SER A 47 14.95 -0.37 12.04
N ASP A 48 13.63 -0.30 12.31
CA ASP A 48 13.07 0.19 13.58
C ASP A 48 12.51 -0.94 14.45
N SER A 49 12.97 -2.17 14.25
CA SER A 49 12.57 -3.42 14.93
C SER A 49 11.21 -4.01 14.49
N ASP A 50 10.34 -3.26 13.85
CA ASP A 50 9.05 -3.76 13.33
C ASP A 50 9.08 -3.95 11.82
N ILE A 51 9.90 -3.15 11.15
CA ILE A 51 10.04 -3.12 9.69
C ILE A 51 11.49 -2.78 9.34
N GLY A 52 12.02 -3.39 8.30
CA GLY A 52 13.39 -3.10 7.86
C GLY A 52 13.59 -3.30 6.36
N LEU A 53 14.59 -2.62 5.84
CA LEU A 53 15.02 -2.69 4.45
C LEU A 53 16.53 -2.90 4.37
N LYS A 54 16.94 -3.90 3.59
CA LYS A 54 18.31 -4.10 3.13
C LYS A 54 18.33 -3.87 1.62
N SER A 55 19.24 -3.03 1.17
CA SER A 55 19.48 -2.76 -0.25
C SER A 55 20.96 -2.78 -0.54
N TYR A 56 21.33 -2.90 -1.81
CA TYR A 56 22.71 -2.70 -2.20
C TYR A 56 22.84 -1.78 -3.43
N ILE A 57 23.99 -1.13 -3.53
CA ILE A 57 24.44 -0.41 -4.72
C ILE A 57 25.82 -0.92 -5.11
N PHE A 58 26.17 -0.80 -6.39
CA PHE A 58 27.52 -1.12 -6.86
C PHE A 58 28.50 -0.01 -6.47
N THR A 59 29.69 -0.38 -6.06
CA THR A 59 30.81 0.54 -5.85
C THR A 59 31.49 0.82 -7.17
N GLN A 60 32.01 2.04 -7.33
CA GLN A 60 32.87 2.41 -8.48
C GLN A 60 34.31 1.92 -8.27
N SER A 61 34.74 1.88 -7.01
CA SER A 61 35.99 1.22 -6.56
C SER A 61 35.85 0.80 -5.11
N SER A 62 36.52 -0.27 -4.74
CA SER A 62 36.59 -0.78 -3.38
C SER A 62 38.03 -1.08 -3.00
N ASP A 63 38.63 -0.17 -2.21
CA ASP A 63 40.02 -0.32 -1.75
C ASP A 63 40.08 -1.21 -0.50
N LYS A 64 39.04 -1.19 0.35
CA LYS A 64 38.99 -1.95 1.59
C LYS A 64 37.55 -2.25 1.99
N GLU A 65 37.24 -3.51 2.18
CA GLU A 65 35.99 -3.99 2.77
C GLU A 65 35.87 -3.58 4.24
N GLY A 66 34.66 -3.69 4.79
CA GLY A 66 34.40 -3.45 6.21
C GLY A 66 32.97 -2.97 6.45
N VAL A 67 32.72 -2.70 7.71
CA VAL A 67 31.40 -2.30 8.21
C VAL A 67 31.45 -0.91 8.86
N GLY A 68 30.29 -0.30 9.04
CA GLY A 68 30.11 0.93 9.78
C GLY A 68 28.65 1.28 9.96
N THR A 69 28.35 2.16 10.88
CA THR A 69 27.01 2.70 11.12
C THR A 69 27.04 4.21 11.01
N ILE A 70 25.92 4.81 10.59
CA ILE A 70 25.85 6.26 10.43
C ILE A 70 24.42 6.73 10.68
N ASN A 71 24.25 7.86 11.39
CA ASN A 71 22.93 8.46 11.51
C ASN A 71 22.33 8.75 10.14
N GLY A 72 21.22 8.07 9.83
CA GLY A 72 20.69 8.05 8.48
C GLY A 72 20.13 9.37 8.01
N LYS A 73 19.55 10.19 8.90
CA LYS A 73 19.08 11.54 8.55
C LYS A 73 20.25 12.45 8.19
N LYS A 74 21.25 12.55 9.06
CA LYS A 74 22.44 13.38 8.80
C LYS A 74 23.20 12.94 7.55
N PHE A 75 23.23 11.63 7.30
CA PHE A 75 23.86 11.09 6.11
C PHE A 75 23.15 11.55 4.85
N LEU A 76 21.82 11.40 4.77
CA LEU A 76 21.03 11.87 3.64
C LEU A 76 21.16 13.38 3.45
N ASP A 77 21.10 14.18 4.54
CA ASP A 77 21.22 15.64 4.47
C ASP A 77 22.56 16.06 3.82
N ILE A 78 23.66 15.42 4.22
CA ILE A 78 24.98 15.69 3.63
C ILE A 78 25.01 15.28 2.15
N ILE A 79 24.59 14.03 1.83
CA ILE A 79 24.65 13.51 0.47
C ILE A 79 23.81 14.35 -0.47
N SER A 80 22.63 14.81 -0.04
CA SER A 80 21.74 15.66 -0.84
C SER A 80 22.35 17.03 -1.20
N CYS A 81 23.23 17.55 -0.35
CA CYS A 81 23.94 18.83 -0.61
C CYS A 81 25.14 18.69 -1.53
N LEU A 82 25.62 17.47 -1.80
CA LEU A 82 26.77 17.24 -2.66
C LEU A 82 26.43 17.31 -4.15
N LYS A 83 27.44 17.58 -4.98
CA LYS A 83 27.30 17.63 -6.44
C LYS A 83 27.10 16.21 -7.01
N ASP A 84 26.53 16.14 -8.22
CA ASP A 84 26.37 14.88 -8.94
C ASP A 84 27.73 14.40 -9.49
N SER A 85 28.45 13.70 -8.64
CA SER A 85 29.73 13.02 -8.92
C SER A 85 30.01 11.97 -7.86
N ASN A 86 31.04 11.16 -8.07
CA ASN A 86 31.40 10.11 -7.13
C ASN A 86 31.76 10.66 -5.73
N ILE A 87 31.41 9.90 -4.72
CA ILE A 87 31.64 10.15 -3.31
C ILE A 87 32.56 9.07 -2.76
N ILE A 88 33.54 9.46 -1.95
CA ILE A 88 34.39 8.53 -1.23
C ILE A 88 33.85 8.40 0.21
N LEU A 89 33.60 7.17 0.62
CA LEU A 89 33.26 6.79 1.99
C LEU A 89 34.44 6.06 2.60
N GLU A 90 34.92 6.52 3.76
CA GLU A 90 36.08 5.94 4.44
C GLU A 90 35.81 5.83 5.94
N THR A 91 35.89 4.64 6.54
CA THR A 91 35.85 4.48 7.99
C THR A 91 37.23 4.75 8.59
N LYS A 92 37.30 5.64 9.56
CA LYS A 92 38.51 5.98 10.34
C LYS A 92 38.17 6.03 11.81
N ASP A 93 38.80 5.19 12.57
CA ASP A 93 38.51 5.01 13.99
C ASP A 93 36.99 4.81 14.16
N ASP A 94 36.33 5.52 15.07
CA ASP A 94 34.89 5.47 15.32
C ASP A 94 34.10 6.49 14.47
N SER A 95 34.55 6.75 13.24
CA SER A 95 33.90 7.77 12.39
C SER A 95 33.85 7.35 10.92
N LEU A 96 32.75 7.73 10.25
CA LEU A 96 32.66 7.71 8.79
C LEU A 96 33.06 9.07 8.23
N VAL A 97 34.02 9.06 7.33
CA VAL A 97 34.49 10.24 6.60
C VAL A 97 33.90 10.19 5.16
N ILE A 98 33.16 11.22 4.81
CA ILE A 98 32.53 11.41 3.50
C ILE A 98 33.32 12.49 2.76
N LYS A 99 33.83 12.18 1.56
CA LYS A 99 34.63 13.13 0.79
C LYS A 99 34.08 13.28 -0.63
N GLN A 100 34.06 14.52 -1.08
CA GLN A 100 33.86 14.85 -2.49
C GLN A 100 34.67 16.10 -2.84
N ASN A 101 35.57 15.99 -3.81
CA ASN A 101 36.48 17.08 -4.21
C ASN A 101 37.24 17.69 -3.00
N LYS A 102 36.96 18.95 -2.67
CA LYS A 102 37.56 19.66 -1.53
C LYS A 102 36.72 19.56 -0.24
N SER A 103 35.52 18.96 -0.32
CA SER A 103 34.62 18.85 0.84
C SER A 103 34.91 17.55 1.58
N SER A 104 34.91 17.64 2.92
CA SER A 104 35.06 16.49 3.78
C SER A 104 34.18 16.64 5.02
N PHE A 105 33.41 15.59 5.32
CA PHE A 105 32.53 15.52 6.49
C PHE A 105 32.95 14.32 7.33
N LYS A 106 32.89 14.48 8.64
CA LYS A 106 33.20 13.42 9.59
C LYS A 106 32.01 13.25 10.56
N LEU A 107 31.42 12.06 10.60
CA LEU A 107 30.31 11.72 11.45
C LEU A 107 30.68 10.54 12.36
N PRO A 108 30.27 10.55 13.64
CA PRO A 108 30.51 9.44 14.55
C PRO A 108 29.72 8.21 14.08
N MET A 109 30.30 7.04 14.29
CA MET A 109 29.67 5.74 14.11
C MET A 109 29.31 5.16 15.49
N PHE A 110 28.30 4.30 15.53
CA PHE A 110 28.06 3.38 16.63
C PHE A 110 28.68 2.01 16.30
N ASP A 111 28.76 1.15 17.29
CA ASP A 111 29.23 -0.21 17.09
C ASP A 111 28.29 -0.92 16.10
N ALA A 112 28.87 -1.45 15.05
CA ALA A 112 28.10 -2.13 14.01
C ALA A 112 27.50 -3.46 14.49
N ASP A 113 28.12 -4.08 15.50
CA ASP A 113 27.65 -5.34 16.09
C ASP A 113 26.39 -5.17 16.94
N GLU A 114 26.09 -3.92 17.37
CA GLU A 114 24.82 -3.59 18.03
C GLU A 114 23.64 -3.43 17.05
N PHE A 115 23.90 -3.39 15.74
CA PHE A 115 22.82 -3.23 14.76
C PHE A 115 22.00 -4.53 14.66
N PRO A 116 20.63 -4.41 14.73
CA PRO A 116 19.77 -5.59 14.71
C PRO A 116 20.00 -6.46 13.46
N GLU A 117 20.13 -7.75 13.68
CA GLU A 117 20.18 -8.70 12.56
C GLU A 117 18.84 -8.71 11.81
N PHE A 118 18.93 -8.90 10.49
CA PHE A 118 17.74 -9.11 9.69
C PHE A 118 17.19 -10.52 9.95
N PRO A 119 15.87 -10.66 10.16
CA PRO A 119 15.29 -11.94 10.52
C PRO A 119 15.44 -12.96 9.38
N VAL A 120 15.79 -14.17 9.75
CA VAL A 120 15.70 -15.34 8.88
C VAL A 120 14.43 -16.08 9.28
N ILE A 121 13.53 -16.30 8.34
CA ILE A 121 12.26 -16.99 8.59
C ILE A 121 12.27 -18.38 7.97
N ASP A 122 11.56 -19.32 8.61
CA ASP A 122 11.16 -20.59 8.02
C ASP A 122 9.73 -20.43 7.47
N PRO A 123 9.56 -20.23 6.15
CA PRO A 123 8.30 -19.76 5.62
C PRO A 123 7.22 -20.85 5.65
N LYS A 124 6.08 -20.57 6.26
CA LYS A 124 4.87 -21.38 6.17
C LYS A 124 4.15 -21.18 4.83
N VAL A 125 4.26 -19.98 4.26
CA VAL A 125 3.74 -19.66 2.94
C VAL A 125 4.76 -18.88 2.15
N SER A 126 4.90 -19.23 0.88
CA SER A 126 5.70 -18.48 -0.09
C SER A 126 4.96 -18.37 -1.42
N LEU A 127 5.14 -17.25 -2.09
CA LEU A 127 4.61 -17.03 -3.43
C LEU A 127 5.60 -16.20 -4.26
N GLU A 128 5.68 -16.57 -5.53
CA GLU A 128 6.34 -15.79 -6.56
C GLU A 128 5.28 -14.89 -7.20
N VAL A 129 5.47 -13.59 -7.11
CA VAL A 129 4.46 -12.62 -7.53
C VAL A 129 4.83 -11.96 -8.83
N ASN A 130 3.90 -12.06 -9.80
CA ASN A 130 3.88 -11.10 -10.88
C ASN A 130 3.41 -9.76 -10.29
N ALA A 131 4.37 -8.87 -10.04
CA ALA A 131 4.17 -7.62 -9.30
C ALA A 131 2.96 -6.79 -9.77
N PRO A 132 2.72 -6.54 -11.08
CA PRO A 132 1.64 -5.66 -11.52
C PRO A 132 0.28 -5.97 -10.91
N PHE A 133 -0.08 -7.25 -10.77
CA PHE A 133 -1.39 -7.63 -10.23
C PHE A 133 -1.53 -7.38 -8.74
N LEU A 134 -0.56 -7.84 -7.96
CA LEU A 134 -0.61 -7.68 -6.50
C LEU A 134 -0.43 -6.21 -6.12
N ILE A 135 0.46 -5.50 -6.79
CA ILE A 135 0.68 -4.06 -6.58
C ILE A 135 -0.57 -3.26 -6.95
N ASP A 136 -1.28 -3.61 -8.04
CA ASP A 136 -2.54 -2.98 -8.41
C ASP A 136 -3.63 -3.23 -7.35
N ALA A 137 -3.77 -4.48 -6.89
CA ALA A 137 -4.68 -4.81 -5.80
C ALA A 137 -4.36 -4.02 -4.52
N PHE A 138 -3.11 -3.95 -4.14
CA PHE A 138 -2.64 -3.20 -2.98
C PHE A 138 -2.94 -1.70 -3.09
N LYS A 139 -2.65 -1.08 -4.24
CA LYS A 139 -2.94 0.35 -4.50
C LYS A 139 -4.42 0.66 -4.37
N LYS A 140 -5.27 -0.22 -4.90
CA LYS A 140 -6.73 -0.05 -4.91
C LYS A 140 -7.37 -0.26 -3.53
N ILE A 141 -6.80 -1.13 -2.69
CA ILE A 141 -7.34 -1.46 -1.36
C ILE A 141 -6.73 -0.57 -0.26
N ALA A 142 -5.49 -0.13 -0.39
CA ALA A 142 -4.81 0.68 0.63
C ALA A 142 -5.62 1.91 1.15
N PRO A 143 -6.40 2.64 0.32
CA PRO A 143 -7.21 3.77 0.80
C PRO A 143 -8.29 3.39 1.81
N VAL A 144 -8.77 2.15 1.78
CA VAL A 144 -9.85 1.67 2.65
C VAL A 144 -9.35 1.35 4.06
N ILE A 145 -8.07 1.10 4.24
CA ILE A 145 -7.49 0.72 5.53
C ILE A 145 -7.27 1.97 6.39
N GLU A 146 -7.72 1.96 7.64
CA GLU A 146 -7.42 3.01 8.62
C GLU A 146 -6.23 2.61 9.50
N GLN A 147 -5.08 3.27 9.30
CA GLN A 147 -3.83 2.94 10.00
C GLN A 147 -3.92 3.13 11.52
N THR A 148 -4.76 4.05 11.99
CA THR A 148 -4.95 4.38 13.40
C THR A 148 -6.21 3.73 13.99
N SER A 149 -6.69 2.65 13.38
CA SER A 149 -7.87 1.93 13.86
C SER A 149 -7.68 1.44 15.31
N HIS A 150 -8.70 1.61 16.14
CA HIS A 150 -8.73 1.05 17.49
C HIS A 150 -8.70 -0.49 17.48
N LYS A 151 -9.17 -1.12 16.41
CA LYS A 151 -9.07 -2.54 16.14
C LYS A 151 -7.79 -2.79 15.35
N ARG A 152 -6.75 -3.28 16.00
CA ARG A 152 -5.43 -3.47 15.39
C ARG A 152 -5.48 -4.34 14.14
N GLU A 153 -6.30 -5.37 14.15
CA GLU A 153 -6.51 -6.29 13.02
C GLU A 153 -7.03 -5.59 11.76
N LEU A 154 -7.67 -4.43 11.88
CA LEU A 154 -8.15 -3.62 10.75
C LEU A 154 -7.15 -2.56 10.28
N ALA A 155 -6.02 -2.40 10.98
CA ALA A 155 -4.96 -1.45 10.56
C ALA A 155 -4.04 -2.01 9.47
N GLY A 156 -4.40 -3.13 8.88
CA GLY A 156 -3.68 -3.82 7.81
C GLY A 156 -4.60 -4.41 6.76
N ILE A 157 -3.97 -4.97 5.73
CA ILE A 157 -4.64 -5.73 4.67
C ILE A 157 -4.60 -7.21 5.02
N LEU A 158 -5.75 -7.88 4.92
CA LEU A 158 -5.79 -9.33 4.99
C LEU A 158 -5.32 -9.92 3.67
N MET A 159 -4.38 -10.83 3.74
CA MET A 159 -3.96 -11.71 2.66
C MET A 159 -4.32 -13.15 3.06
N GLN A 160 -5.22 -13.77 2.31
CA GLN A 160 -5.66 -15.15 2.55
C GLN A 160 -5.26 -16.01 1.37
N PHE A 161 -4.44 -17.02 1.64
CA PHE A 161 -3.81 -17.88 0.65
C PHE A 161 -4.56 -19.22 0.59
N ASP A 162 -5.05 -19.57 -0.58
CA ASP A 162 -5.64 -20.88 -0.87
C ASP A 162 -4.72 -21.63 -1.83
N GLN A 163 -3.94 -22.56 -1.29
CA GLN A 163 -3.00 -23.34 -2.08
C GLN A 163 -3.71 -24.30 -3.03
N LYS A 164 -4.85 -24.86 -2.61
CA LYS A 164 -5.59 -25.85 -3.41
C LYS A 164 -6.14 -25.24 -4.71
N HIS A 165 -6.65 -24.01 -4.63
CA HIS A 165 -7.21 -23.31 -5.80
C HIS A 165 -6.22 -22.34 -6.43
N GLN A 166 -5.01 -22.17 -5.86
CA GLN A 166 -3.98 -21.23 -6.31
C GLN A 166 -4.55 -19.81 -6.40
N THR A 167 -5.27 -19.39 -5.35
CA THR A 167 -5.87 -18.07 -5.26
C THR A 167 -5.38 -17.30 -4.03
N LEU A 168 -5.30 -15.98 -4.17
CA LEU A 168 -4.99 -15.05 -3.11
C LEU A 168 -6.12 -14.05 -2.96
N SER A 169 -6.83 -14.09 -1.85
CA SER A 169 -7.79 -13.06 -1.49
C SER A 169 -7.09 -11.93 -0.74
N VAL A 170 -7.37 -10.70 -1.17
CA VAL A 170 -6.81 -9.47 -0.61
C VAL A 170 -7.96 -8.59 -0.16
N VAL A 171 -8.00 -8.23 1.13
CA VAL A 171 -9.16 -7.57 1.75
C VAL A 171 -8.74 -6.44 2.67
N GLY A 172 -9.43 -5.31 2.60
CA GLY A 172 -9.25 -4.17 3.50
C GLY A 172 -10.59 -3.60 3.94
N THR A 173 -10.69 -3.12 5.18
CA THR A 173 -11.90 -2.49 5.72
C THR A 173 -11.58 -1.44 6.79
N ASP A 174 -12.46 -0.43 6.90
CA ASP A 174 -12.49 0.57 7.96
C ASP A 174 -13.78 0.50 8.80
N THR A 175 -14.50 -0.63 8.76
CA THR A 175 -15.82 -0.88 9.36
C THR A 175 -17.01 -0.21 8.68
N LYS A 176 -16.79 0.80 7.85
CA LYS A 176 -17.84 1.51 7.09
C LYS A 176 -17.90 1.07 5.64
N ARG A 177 -16.82 0.52 5.16
CA ARG A 177 -16.66 -0.05 3.82
C ARG A 177 -15.65 -1.19 3.84
N LEU A 178 -15.74 -2.06 2.84
CA LEU A 178 -14.88 -3.20 2.66
C LEU A 178 -14.52 -3.32 1.19
N SER A 179 -13.24 -3.27 0.84
CA SER A 179 -12.75 -3.54 -0.51
C SER A 179 -12.04 -4.88 -0.55
N TYR A 180 -12.34 -5.67 -1.57
CA TYR A 180 -11.73 -6.99 -1.73
C TYR A 180 -11.52 -7.34 -3.19
N THR A 181 -10.56 -8.22 -3.41
CA THR A 181 -10.31 -8.88 -4.69
C THR A 181 -9.81 -10.29 -4.45
N GLN A 182 -10.00 -11.15 -5.43
CA GLN A 182 -9.39 -12.46 -5.48
C GLN A 182 -8.52 -12.55 -6.74
N LEU A 183 -7.24 -12.83 -6.53
CA LEU A 183 -6.26 -13.03 -7.57
C LEU A 183 -6.15 -14.53 -7.83
N GLU A 184 -6.27 -14.92 -9.09
CA GLU A 184 -6.22 -16.31 -9.53
C GLU A 184 -4.85 -16.64 -10.16
N LYS A 185 -4.54 -17.92 -10.24
CA LYS A 185 -3.33 -18.45 -10.89
C LYS A 185 -2.04 -17.88 -10.28
N ILE A 186 -2.04 -17.70 -8.97
CA ILE A 186 -0.86 -17.31 -8.18
C ILE A 186 -0.13 -18.58 -7.77
N SER A 187 1.17 -18.67 -8.06
CA SER A 187 1.98 -19.81 -7.58
C SER A 187 2.19 -19.71 -6.07
N ILE A 188 1.38 -20.45 -5.31
CA ILE A 188 1.41 -20.48 -3.84
C ILE A 188 1.99 -21.81 -3.39
N HIS A 189 3.00 -21.74 -2.53
CA HIS A 189 3.55 -22.88 -1.80
C HIS A 189 3.31 -22.66 -0.30
N SER A 190 2.59 -23.55 0.32
CA SER A 190 2.20 -23.44 1.74
C SER A 190 2.36 -24.78 2.46
N THR A 191 2.67 -24.75 3.75
CA THR A 191 2.69 -25.92 4.62
C THR A 191 1.30 -26.31 5.13
N GLU A 192 0.32 -25.41 5.00
CA GLU A 192 -1.07 -25.59 5.44
C GLU A 192 -2.01 -25.25 4.26
N GLU A 193 -3.22 -25.83 4.23
CA GLU A 193 -4.16 -25.61 3.11
C GLU A 193 -4.63 -24.15 3.03
N ASP A 194 -4.94 -23.54 4.18
CA ASP A 194 -5.41 -22.17 4.32
C ASP A 194 -4.52 -21.41 5.30
N ILE A 195 -3.78 -20.46 4.80
CA ILE A 195 -3.01 -19.52 5.62
C ILE A 195 -3.53 -18.10 5.37
N ALA A 196 -3.60 -17.33 6.44
CA ALA A 196 -3.91 -15.91 6.37
C ALA A 196 -2.88 -15.09 7.13
N CYS A 197 -2.59 -13.90 6.64
CA CYS A 197 -1.78 -12.93 7.34
C CYS A 197 -2.34 -11.52 7.19
N ILE A 198 -2.11 -10.67 8.20
CA ILE A 198 -2.52 -9.26 8.18
C ILE A 198 -1.27 -8.41 8.03
N LEU A 199 -1.08 -7.90 6.83
CA LEU A 199 0.05 -7.04 6.49
C LEU A 199 -0.26 -5.59 6.91
N PRO A 200 0.54 -4.96 7.80
CA PRO A 200 0.29 -3.59 8.24
C PRO A 200 0.22 -2.59 7.09
N LYS A 201 -0.66 -1.60 7.18
CA LYS A 201 -0.76 -0.53 6.16
C LYS A 201 0.58 0.16 5.91
N ARG A 202 1.39 0.40 6.95
CA ARG A 202 2.72 0.98 6.80
C ARG A 202 3.61 0.12 5.89
N ALA A 203 3.65 -1.19 6.13
CA ALA A 203 4.42 -2.13 5.32
C ALA A 203 3.91 -2.16 3.87
N LEU A 204 2.59 -2.22 3.68
CA LEU A 204 1.95 -2.15 2.38
C LEU A 204 2.39 -0.91 1.57
N LEU A 205 2.41 0.27 2.19
CA LEU A 205 2.82 1.52 1.54
C LEU A 205 4.30 1.53 1.15
N GLU A 206 5.18 0.89 1.93
CA GLU A 206 6.59 0.77 1.58
C GLU A 206 6.80 -0.27 0.45
N ILE A 207 6.08 -1.40 0.47
CA ILE A 207 6.09 -2.36 -0.65
C ILE A 207 5.69 -1.68 -1.96
N LEU A 208 4.65 -0.84 -1.93
CA LEU A 208 4.20 -0.08 -3.11
C LEU A 208 5.23 0.89 -3.68
N LYS A 209 6.21 1.33 -2.89
CA LYS A 209 7.30 2.22 -3.33
C LYS A 209 8.53 1.48 -3.85
N LEU A 210 8.76 0.25 -3.35
CA LEU A 210 10.02 -0.47 -3.53
C LEU A 210 9.96 -1.56 -4.59
N PHE A 211 8.78 -2.18 -4.79
CA PHE A 211 8.64 -3.39 -5.60
C PHE A 211 7.76 -3.12 -6.82
N TYR A 212 8.38 -2.87 -7.96
CA TYR A 212 7.70 -2.62 -9.25
C TYR A 212 7.74 -3.81 -10.19
N GLU A 213 8.74 -4.69 -9.99
CA GLU A 213 9.00 -5.88 -10.78
C GLU A 213 8.66 -7.13 -9.98
N ASN A 214 8.91 -8.29 -10.55
CA ASN A 214 8.67 -9.57 -9.88
C ASN A 214 9.43 -9.64 -8.56
N PHE A 215 8.76 -10.12 -7.54
CA PHE A 215 9.31 -10.33 -6.22
C PHE A 215 8.76 -11.60 -5.59
N SER A 216 9.47 -12.13 -4.61
CA SER A 216 8.98 -13.19 -3.74
C SER A 216 8.39 -12.60 -2.47
N PHE A 217 7.29 -13.20 -2.02
CA PHE A 217 6.71 -12.95 -0.69
C PHE A 217 6.78 -14.23 0.11
N LYS A 218 7.27 -14.16 1.34
CA LYS A 218 7.40 -15.28 2.27
C LYS A 218 6.88 -14.86 3.64
N SER A 219 6.22 -15.78 4.35
CA SER A 219 5.78 -15.53 5.73
C SER A 219 5.80 -16.79 6.57
N ASP A 220 6.17 -16.63 7.85
CA ASP A 220 6.04 -17.65 8.89
C ASP A 220 4.79 -17.48 9.77
N GLY A 221 3.95 -16.47 9.46
CA GLY A 221 2.75 -16.10 10.23
C GLY A 221 2.98 -14.99 11.25
N MET A 222 4.23 -14.67 11.62
CA MET A 222 4.59 -13.54 12.49
C MET A 222 5.33 -12.44 11.73
N LEU A 223 6.13 -12.84 10.78
CA LEU A 223 6.93 -11.97 9.93
C LEU A 223 6.58 -12.21 8.46
N ALA A 224 6.68 -11.17 7.66
CA ALA A 224 6.71 -11.27 6.21
C ALA A 224 8.03 -10.74 5.69
N VAL A 225 8.58 -11.43 4.69
CA VAL A 225 9.78 -11.03 3.96
C VAL A 225 9.43 -10.90 2.48
N VAL A 226 9.77 -9.77 1.89
CA VAL A 226 9.56 -9.46 0.47
C VAL A 226 10.91 -9.19 -0.17
N GLU A 227 11.23 -9.90 -1.24
CA GLU A 227 12.55 -9.87 -1.85
C GLU A 227 12.49 -9.76 -3.36
N ASN A 228 13.39 -8.94 -3.91
CA ASN A 228 13.76 -8.93 -5.31
C ASN A 228 15.31 -8.93 -5.42
N GLU A 229 15.85 -8.70 -6.61
CA GLU A 229 17.31 -8.71 -6.83
C GLU A 229 18.07 -7.69 -5.97
N THR A 230 17.48 -6.53 -5.69
CA THR A 230 18.16 -5.39 -5.06
C THR A 230 17.73 -5.12 -3.63
N HIS A 231 16.54 -5.58 -3.24
CA HIS A 231 15.91 -5.25 -1.96
C HIS A 231 15.49 -6.52 -1.21
N THR A 232 15.78 -6.56 0.09
CA THR A 232 15.18 -7.47 1.06
C THR A 232 14.45 -6.60 2.09
N PHE A 233 13.14 -6.71 2.13
CA PHE A 233 12.26 -6.01 3.04
C PHE A 233 11.65 -7.00 4.02
N PHE A 234 11.57 -6.65 5.29
CA PHE A 234 10.80 -7.43 6.25
C PHE A 234 9.85 -6.54 7.06
N THR A 235 8.78 -7.14 7.56
CA THR A 235 7.84 -6.51 8.47
C THR A 235 7.25 -7.52 9.44
N LYS A 236 7.00 -7.10 10.67
CA LYS A 236 6.10 -7.83 11.56
C LYS A 236 4.69 -7.78 11.01
N LEU A 237 3.98 -8.87 11.11
CA LEU A 237 2.57 -8.96 10.79
C LEU A 237 1.72 -8.52 11.98
N ILE A 238 0.49 -8.11 11.73
CA ILE A 238 -0.46 -7.83 12.80
C ILE A 238 -1.00 -9.15 13.32
N ASP A 239 -0.80 -9.40 14.61
CA ASP A 239 -1.41 -10.52 15.32
C ASP A 239 -2.88 -10.22 15.61
N GLY A 240 -3.75 -11.18 15.35
CA GLY A 240 -5.19 -11.08 15.58
C GLY A 240 -6.03 -11.85 14.56
N ASN A 241 -7.33 -11.92 14.83
CA ASN A 241 -8.29 -12.54 13.93
C ASN A 241 -9.00 -11.48 13.11
N TYR A 242 -8.74 -11.46 11.81
CA TYR A 242 -9.49 -10.61 10.90
C TYR A 242 -10.96 -11.02 10.88
N PRO A 243 -11.92 -10.08 10.90
CA PRO A 243 -13.34 -10.41 10.84
C PRO A 243 -13.68 -11.25 9.60
N ASP A 244 -14.61 -12.19 9.77
CA ASP A 244 -15.12 -12.99 8.65
C ASP A 244 -15.93 -12.09 7.69
N TYR A 245 -15.22 -11.53 6.71
CA TYR A 245 -15.80 -10.57 5.76
C TYR A 245 -16.82 -11.22 4.83
N GLN A 246 -16.73 -12.54 4.61
CA GLN A 246 -17.65 -13.24 3.72
C GLN A 246 -19.08 -13.23 4.27
N LYS A 247 -19.25 -13.19 5.59
CA LYS A 247 -20.57 -13.09 6.23
C LYS A 247 -21.24 -11.74 6.04
N ILE A 248 -20.45 -10.70 5.72
CA ILE A 248 -20.98 -9.33 5.54
C ILE A 248 -21.43 -9.13 4.10
N LEU A 249 -20.90 -9.92 3.16
CA LEU A 249 -21.24 -9.82 1.75
C LEU A 249 -22.66 -10.35 1.50
N PRO A 250 -23.58 -9.53 0.94
CA PRO A 250 -24.89 -10.00 0.52
C PRO A 250 -24.76 -11.12 -0.51
N LYS A 251 -25.52 -12.20 -0.34
CA LYS A 251 -25.51 -13.33 -1.26
C LYS A 251 -26.20 -12.99 -2.58
N GLU A 252 -27.22 -12.15 -2.51
CA GLU A 252 -28.03 -11.73 -3.66
C GLU A 252 -28.30 -10.23 -3.60
N TYR A 253 -28.53 -9.63 -4.76
CA TYR A 253 -28.89 -8.22 -4.92
C TYR A 253 -30.15 -8.15 -5.77
N THR A 254 -31.11 -7.35 -5.31
CA THR A 254 -32.38 -7.14 -5.99
C THR A 254 -32.28 -6.20 -7.17
N SER A 255 -31.30 -5.27 -7.14
CA SER A 255 -31.08 -4.28 -8.18
C SER A 255 -29.61 -4.20 -8.56
N SER A 256 -29.38 -4.02 -9.87
CA SER A 256 -28.03 -3.90 -10.45
C SER A 256 -28.04 -2.86 -11.56
N PHE A 257 -27.27 -1.80 -11.43
CA PHE A 257 -27.22 -0.66 -12.35
C PHE A 257 -25.85 -0.50 -12.94
N THR A 258 -25.73 -0.47 -14.27
CA THR A 258 -24.49 -0.12 -14.97
C THR A 258 -24.51 1.36 -15.31
N LEU A 259 -23.51 2.11 -14.82
CA LEU A 259 -23.50 3.57 -14.80
C LEU A 259 -22.16 4.11 -15.32
N GLY A 260 -22.16 5.30 -15.89
CA GLY A 260 -20.96 6.01 -16.34
C GLY A 260 -20.10 6.49 -15.17
N LYS A 261 -18.81 6.12 -15.15
CA LYS A 261 -17.94 6.42 -14.01
C LYS A 261 -17.56 7.91 -13.89
N GLU A 262 -17.13 8.53 -14.99
CA GLU A 262 -16.57 9.90 -14.92
C GLU A 262 -17.65 10.93 -14.60
N GLU A 263 -18.83 10.85 -15.20
CA GLU A 263 -19.97 11.74 -14.94
C GLU A 263 -20.43 11.66 -13.48
N PHE A 264 -20.46 10.43 -12.91
CA PHE A 264 -20.75 10.23 -11.50
C PHE A 264 -19.67 10.83 -10.59
N LYS A 265 -18.40 10.66 -10.93
CA LYS A 265 -17.27 11.27 -10.18
C LYS A 265 -17.35 12.79 -10.17
N GLU A 266 -17.64 13.41 -11.30
CA GLU A 266 -17.79 14.86 -11.42
C GLU A 266 -18.95 15.36 -10.57
N SER A 267 -20.11 14.71 -10.66
CA SER A 267 -21.30 15.07 -9.88
C SER A 267 -21.09 14.93 -8.37
N ILE A 268 -20.44 13.85 -7.94
CA ILE A 268 -20.09 13.66 -6.53
C ILE A 268 -19.10 14.71 -6.06
N LYS A 269 -18.07 15.06 -6.86
CA LYS A 269 -17.11 16.13 -6.53
C LYS A 269 -17.79 17.47 -6.37
N LEU A 270 -18.72 17.83 -7.29
CA LEU A 270 -19.49 19.08 -7.21
C LEU A 270 -20.29 19.15 -5.91
N CYS A 271 -21.06 18.14 -5.59
CA CYS A 271 -21.85 18.11 -4.35
C CYS A 271 -20.99 18.03 -3.08
N SER A 272 -19.82 17.36 -3.17
CA SER A 272 -18.89 17.20 -2.03
C SER A 272 -18.19 18.51 -1.62
N SER A 273 -18.27 19.56 -2.43
CA SER A 273 -17.74 20.89 -2.07
C SER A 273 -18.48 21.52 -0.90
N LEU A 274 -19.74 21.14 -0.66
CA LEU A 274 -20.57 21.65 0.44
C LEU A 274 -20.77 20.62 1.55
N SER A 275 -20.85 19.31 1.24
CA SER A 275 -21.08 18.29 2.25
C SER A 275 -20.37 16.98 1.92
N SER A 276 -19.82 16.32 2.94
CA SER A 276 -19.26 14.96 2.80
C SER A 276 -20.36 13.90 2.59
N THR A 277 -21.62 14.22 2.88
CA THR A 277 -22.77 13.33 2.72
C THR A 277 -23.60 13.76 1.53
N ILE A 278 -23.88 12.83 0.63
CA ILE A 278 -24.63 13.06 -0.60
C ILE A 278 -25.82 12.11 -0.62
N LYS A 279 -26.99 12.65 -0.98
CA LYS A 279 -28.14 11.87 -1.39
C LYS A 279 -28.06 11.60 -2.89
N LEU A 280 -27.95 10.35 -3.26
CA LEU A 280 -28.09 9.87 -4.62
C LEU A 280 -29.52 9.38 -4.83
N THR A 281 -30.20 9.91 -5.84
CA THR A 281 -31.51 9.44 -6.26
C THR A 281 -31.39 8.89 -7.68
N LEU A 282 -31.65 7.62 -7.85
CA LEU A 282 -31.70 6.96 -9.16
C LEU A 282 -33.14 6.89 -9.66
N GLU A 283 -33.35 7.42 -10.84
CA GLU A 283 -34.64 7.39 -11.58
C GLU A 283 -34.38 6.68 -12.90
N LYS A 284 -35.44 6.35 -13.64
CA LYS A 284 -35.35 5.59 -14.88
C LYS A 284 -34.31 6.14 -15.86
N ASN A 285 -34.30 7.45 -16.08
CA ASN A 285 -33.40 8.08 -17.05
C ASN A 285 -32.47 9.13 -16.42
N ASN A 286 -32.38 9.20 -15.10
CA ASN A 286 -31.64 10.25 -14.46
C ASN A 286 -31.05 9.79 -13.11
N ALA A 287 -29.86 10.26 -12.78
CA ALA A 287 -29.27 10.17 -11.45
C ALA A 287 -29.12 11.58 -10.89
N LEU A 288 -29.76 11.84 -9.75
CA LEU A 288 -29.73 13.12 -9.08
C LEU A 288 -28.84 13.06 -7.85
N PHE A 289 -27.98 14.04 -7.69
CA PHE A 289 -27.06 14.20 -6.57
C PHE A 289 -27.40 15.46 -5.80
N GLU A 290 -27.56 15.35 -4.49
CA GLU A 290 -27.89 16.45 -3.59
C GLU A 290 -26.95 16.41 -2.37
N SER A 291 -26.28 17.52 -2.05
CA SER A 291 -25.53 17.64 -0.81
C SER A 291 -26.49 17.65 0.38
N LEU A 292 -26.17 16.87 1.42
CA LEU A 292 -26.91 16.87 2.67
C LEU A 292 -26.09 17.57 3.74
N ASP A 293 -26.51 18.77 4.11
CA ASP A 293 -26.01 19.48 5.28
C ASP A 293 -27.12 19.73 6.26
N SER A 294 -26.93 19.38 7.53
CA SER A 294 -27.92 19.53 8.59
C SER A 294 -27.85 20.89 9.27
N GLU A 295 -26.79 21.68 9.07
CA GLU A 295 -26.55 22.89 9.86
C GLU A 295 -26.65 24.19 9.05
N HIS A 296 -26.55 24.14 7.72
CA HIS A 296 -26.57 25.34 6.86
C HIS A 296 -27.57 25.19 5.72
N SER A 297 -28.15 26.29 5.28
CA SER A 297 -29.10 26.32 4.16
C SER A 297 -28.46 26.18 2.78
N GLU A 298 -27.17 25.87 2.72
CA GLU A 298 -26.42 25.71 1.48
C GLU A 298 -26.66 24.32 0.86
N THR A 299 -27.06 24.30 -0.40
CA THR A 299 -27.32 23.05 -1.13
C THR A 299 -26.63 23.04 -2.47
N ALA A 300 -25.97 21.95 -2.80
CA ALA A 300 -25.51 21.65 -4.15
C ALA A 300 -26.41 20.55 -4.74
N LYS A 301 -26.82 20.75 -5.99
CA LYS A 301 -27.64 19.78 -6.71
C LYS A 301 -27.16 19.68 -8.15
N THR A 302 -26.98 18.46 -8.63
CA THR A 302 -26.63 18.19 -10.02
C THR A 302 -27.28 16.87 -10.47
N SER A 303 -27.32 16.64 -11.76
CA SER A 303 -27.91 15.42 -12.33
C SER A 303 -27.09 14.90 -13.51
N VAL A 304 -27.16 13.61 -13.71
CA VAL A 304 -26.58 12.87 -14.84
C VAL A 304 -27.68 12.14 -15.58
N GLU A 305 -27.78 12.36 -16.87
CA GLU A 305 -28.72 11.65 -17.72
C GLU A 305 -28.25 10.20 -17.98
N ILE A 306 -29.15 9.23 -17.92
CA ILE A 306 -28.86 7.82 -18.13
C ILE A 306 -29.51 7.40 -19.47
N GLU A 307 -28.73 7.38 -20.54
CA GLU A 307 -29.19 7.17 -21.91
C GLU A 307 -29.96 5.85 -22.11
N LYS A 308 -29.50 4.75 -21.51
CA LYS A 308 -30.12 3.42 -21.66
C LYS A 308 -31.32 3.20 -20.74
N GLY A 309 -31.57 4.16 -19.83
CA GLY A 309 -32.55 3.98 -18.77
C GLY A 309 -32.22 2.86 -17.78
N LEU A 310 -32.73 2.97 -16.56
CA LEU A 310 -32.59 1.92 -15.53
C LEU A 310 -33.87 1.11 -15.44
N ASP A 311 -33.73 -0.16 -15.09
CA ASP A 311 -34.88 -1.04 -14.83
C ASP A 311 -35.36 -0.84 -13.39
N ILE A 312 -36.06 0.28 -13.18
CA ILE A 312 -36.66 0.65 -11.89
C ILE A 312 -38.07 1.24 -12.10
N GLU A 313 -38.99 0.82 -11.26
CA GLU A 313 -40.37 1.34 -11.26
C GLU A 313 -40.50 2.60 -10.39
N LYS A 314 -39.70 2.69 -9.31
CA LYS A 314 -39.77 3.82 -8.35
C LYS A 314 -38.33 4.33 -8.13
N ALA A 315 -38.24 5.65 -7.83
CA ALA A 315 -36.97 6.26 -7.49
C ALA A 315 -36.30 5.55 -6.32
N PHE A 316 -35.00 5.24 -6.46
CA PHE A 316 -34.19 4.61 -5.44
C PHE A 316 -33.29 5.67 -4.79
N HIS A 317 -33.34 5.78 -3.47
CA HIS A 317 -32.62 6.79 -2.70
C HIS A 317 -31.48 6.14 -1.92
N LEU A 318 -30.29 6.70 -1.97
CA LEU A 318 -29.11 6.20 -1.28
C LEU A 318 -28.31 7.35 -0.66
N GLY A 319 -28.10 7.30 0.66
CA GLY A 319 -27.17 8.20 1.34
C GLY A 319 -25.75 7.67 1.24
N VAL A 320 -24.81 8.46 0.73
CA VAL A 320 -23.43 8.02 0.51
C VAL A 320 -22.41 9.01 1.08
N ASN A 321 -21.29 8.48 1.57
CA ASN A 321 -20.12 9.28 1.85
C ASN A 321 -19.39 9.56 0.54
N ALA A 322 -19.27 10.83 0.18
CA ALA A 322 -18.68 11.27 -1.08
C ALA A 322 -17.23 10.77 -1.26
N LYS A 323 -16.40 10.89 -0.21
CA LYS A 323 -15.00 10.44 -0.25
C LYS A 323 -14.91 8.95 -0.50
N PHE A 324 -15.67 8.14 0.21
CA PHE A 324 -15.66 6.69 0.08
C PHE A 324 -16.13 6.24 -1.30
N PHE A 325 -17.17 6.89 -1.81
CA PHE A 325 -17.68 6.58 -3.14
C PHE A 325 -16.67 6.93 -4.24
N LEU A 326 -16.04 8.12 -4.15
CA LEU A 326 -14.99 8.53 -5.08
C LEU A 326 -13.76 7.60 -5.04
N GLU A 327 -13.33 7.17 -3.86
CA GLU A 327 -12.22 6.23 -3.72
C GLU A 327 -12.56 4.87 -4.35
N ALA A 328 -13.79 4.37 -4.18
CA ALA A 328 -14.24 3.15 -4.83
C ALA A 328 -14.26 3.29 -6.36
N LEU A 329 -14.81 4.38 -6.90
CA LEU A 329 -14.79 4.63 -8.34
C LEU A 329 -13.36 4.75 -8.91
N ASN A 330 -12.46 5.39 -8.15
CA ASN A 330 -11.05 5.51 -8.56
C ASN A 330 -10.30 4.17 -8.55
N ALA A 331 -10.73 3.21 -7.76
CA ALA A 331 -10.17 1.86 -7.73
C ALA A 331 -10.53 1.02 -8.98
N LEU A 332 -11.57 1.42 -9.73
CA LEU A 332 -12.01 0.68 -10.93
C LEU A 332 -11.19 1.07 -12.16
N GLY A 333 -10.77 0.08 -12.93
CA GLY A 333 -10.03 0.25 -14.19
C GLY A 333 -10.90 0.52 -15.41
N THR A 334 -12.25 0.58 -15.25
CA THR A 334 -13.24 0.67 -16.33
C THR A 334 -13.84 2.06 -16.46
N THR A 335 -14.46 2.36 -17.61
CA THR A 335 -15.21 3.60 -17.86
C THR A 335 -16.62 3.56 -17.28
N GLN A 336 -17.12 2.37 -17.00
CA GLN A 336 -18.41 2.12 -16.37
C GLN A 336 -18.20 1.36 -15.06
N PHE A 337 -19.19 1.43 -14.19
CA PHE A 337 -19.24 0.64 -12.96
C PHE A 337 -20.62 0.03 -12.77
N VAL A 338 -20.68 -1.02 -11.98
CA VAL A 338 -21.93 -1.65 -11.56
C VAL A 338 -22.19 -1.32 -10.10
N LEU A 339 -23.34 -0.71 -9.85
CA LEU A 339 -23.89 -0.48 -8.52
C LEU A 339 -24.94 -1.55 -8.22
N LYS A 340 -24.69 -2.39 -7.22
CA LYS A 340 -25.63 -3.42 -6.77
C LYS A 340 -26.18 -3.05 -5.39
N CYS A 341 -27.49 -3.12 -5.22
CA CYS A 341 -28.13 -2.77 -3.97
C CYS A 341 -29.40 -3.60 -3.73
N ASN A 342 -29.82 -3.61 -2.49
CA ASN A 342 -31.10 -4.18 -2.05
C ASN A 342 -32.00 -3.04 -1.57
N GLU A 343 -32.08 -2.79 -0.26
CA GLU A 343 -32.84 -1.69 0.30
C GLU A 343 -31.95 -0.46 0.53
N PRO A 344 -32.49 0.76 0.58
CA PRO A 344 -31.71 1.99 0.81
C PRO A 344 -30.88 2.00 2.09
N SER A 345 -31.28 1.25 3.11
CA SER A 345 -30.57 1.09 4.40
C SER A 345 -29.58 -0.07 4.44
N SER A 346 -29.54 -0.91 3.40
CA SER A 346 -28.67 -2.08 3.30
C SER A 346 -27.34 -1.74 2.63
N PRO A 347 -26.27 -2.48 2.94
CA PRO A 347 -25.00 -2.32 2.24
C PRO A 347 -25.15 -2.47 0.72
N PHE A 348 -24.44 -1.64 -0.03
CA PHE A 348 -24.42 -1.65 -1.48
C PHE A 348 -23.01 -1.92 -2.00
N LEU A 349 -22.92 -2.53 -3.18
CA LEU A 349 -21.67 -2.94 -3.80
C LEU A 349 -21.37 -2.09 -5.05
N ILE A 350 -20.12 -1.63 -5.16
CA ILE A 350 -19.56 -1.04 -6.37
C ILE A 350 -18.51 -1.99 -6.91
N GLN A 351 -18.60 -2.33 -8.18
CA GLN A 351 -17.65 -3.23 -8.85
C GLN A 351 -17.52 -2.89 -10.33
N GLU A 352 -16.53 -3.49 -10.99
CA GLU A 352 -16.39 -3.45 -12.45
C GLU A 352 -17.48 -4.29 -13.14
N PRO A 353 -17.92 -3.91 -14.33
CA PRO A 353 -18.78 -4.78 -15.16
C PRO A 353 -18.11 -6.14 -15.44
N LEU A 354 -18.92 -7.20 -15.53
CA LEU A 354 -18.46 -8.55 -15.89
C LEU A 354 -18.23 -8.66 -17.40
N ASP A 355 -17.34 -7.86 -17.98
CA ASP A 355 -17.07 -7.91 -19.41
C ASP A 355 -15.92 -8.88 -19.69
N GLU A 356 -16.17 -9.92 -20.51
CA GLU A 356 -15.22 -11.01 -20.81
C GLU A 356 -13.97 -10.54 -21.58
N LYS A 357 -13.96 -9.32 -22.09
CA LYS A 357 -12.91 -8.80 -23.00
C LYS A 357 -11.86 -7.92 -22.35
N GLN A 358 -11.93 -7.65 -21.04
CA GLN A 358 -10.93 -6.79 -20.42
C GLN A 358 -9.65 -7.55 -20.05
N SER A 359 -8.54 -6.86 -20.27
CA SER A 359 -7.19 -7.37 -20.13
C SER A 359 -6.98 -8.10 -18.79
N HIS A 360 -6.37 -9.27 -18.88
CA HIS A 360 -5.90 -10.07 -17.76
C HIS A 360 -4.84 -9.37 -16.88
N LEU A 361 -4.77 -8.04 -16.88
CA LEU A 361 -3.66 -7.26 -16.30
C LEU A 361 -4.05 -6.36 -15.12
N SER A 362 -5.32 -6.36 -14.67
CA SER A 362 -5.76 -5.53 -13.56
C SER A 362 -6.59 -6.33 -12.56
N ALA A 363 -6.32 -6.14 -11.26
CA ALA A 363 -7.12 -6.73 -10.20
C ALA A 363 -8.54 -6.15 -10.20
N LYS A 364 -9.55 -7.02 -10.31
CA LYS A 364 -10.97 -6.63 -10.23
C LYS A 364 -11.34 -6.39 -8.78
N ILE A 365 -11.57 -5.13 -8.43
CA ILE A 365 -11.95 -4.75 -7.07
C ILE A 365 -13.47 -4.67 -6.93
N SER A 366 -13.96 -5.20 -5.83
CA SER A 366 -15.32 -4.99 -5.35
C SER A 366 -15.28 -4.22 -4.04
N THR A 367 -16.08 -3.17 -3.93
CA THR A 367 -16.17 -2.36 -2.70
C THR A 367 -17.60 -2.35 -2.20
N LEU A 368 -17.82 -2.97 -1.03
CA LEU A 368 -19.07 -2.91 -0.27
C LEU A 368 -19.04 -1.66 0.62
N MET A 369 -20.12 -0.90 0.66
CA MET A 369 -20.24 0.27 1.50
C MET A 369 -21.52 0.26 2.33
N MET A 370 -21.42 0.79 3.55
CA MET A 370 -22.58 1.07 4.37
C MET A 370 -23.20 2.40 3.92
N PRO A 371 -24.53 2.45 3.67
CA PRO A 371 -25.19 3.69 3.37
C PRO A 371 -25.25 4.61 4.61
N ILE A 372 -25.40 5.90 4.37
CA ILE A 372 -25.70 6.88 5.41
C ILE A 372 -27.23 7.02 5.48
N THR A 373 -27.76 7.09 6.69
CA THR A 373 -29.20 7.31 6.90
C THR A 373 -29.59 8.70 6.36
N LEU A 374 -30.62 8.71 5.51
CA LEU A 374 -31.19 9.92 4.90
C LEU A 374 -32.24 10.58 5.80
#